data_3caaa7ee12847994ec64802386083a08
#
_entry.id   3caaa7ee12847994ec64802386083a08
#
_cell.length_a   1.000
_cell.length_b   1.000
_cell.length_c   1.000
_cell.angle_alpha   90.00
_cell.angle_beta   90.00
_cell.angle_gamma   90.00
#
_symmetry.space_group_name_H-M   'P 1'
#
loop_
_entity.id
_entity.type
_entity.pdbx_description
1 polymer ?
#
loop_
_entity_poly.entity_id
_entity_poly.type
_entity_poly.pdbx_seq_one_letter_code
_entity_poly.pdbx_strand_id
1 'polypeptide(L)'
;MPEFKKQIHDLISLGKLDEALALTKTQALAGLTDLDTPATLLSSEYEYLKRSSNYGILSVQEENTQRQNIAFRLLSVVDDLKNSLPDPAPQDAASKTILLFLGANPFKNLALELEREVKEVSEGLQQFGKRQAFDFRAKIHVTPADLQRMLLGSESAARFVHFAGNAVENHPDYGSGVIFEDEQGNPRTVSGQVLAMIFRQFPGVECVFLNTCDSGPSALAIGQHVPYAIGMNARIYDDSAIIFGVAFYEAIAGGNDVPFAFEFARTRLLMERYPEQASIPVLIVNGQCNDPVYVPGDSHIQDCTPRIAR
;
A
#
# COMPACT_ATOMS: atom_id res chain seq x y z
N MET A 1 20.62 5.75 -4.79
CA MET A 1 20.52 6.16 -3.36
C MET A 1 21.92 6.37 -2.85
N PRO A 2 22.27 7.52 -2.24
CA PRO A 2 23.59 7.70 -1.67
C PRO A 2 23.91 6.60 -0.66
N GLU A 3 25.15 6.11 -0.63
CA GLU A 3 25.58 4.97 0.19
C GLU A 3 25.23 5.13 1.68
N PHE A 4 25.38 6.36 2.22
CA PHE A 4 25.08 6.62 3.63
C PHE A 4 23.58 6.47 3.97
N LYS A 5 22.66 6.81 3.04
CA LYS A 5 21.23 6.62 3.25
C LYS A 5 20.89 5.15 3.40
N LYS A 6 21.44 4.32 2.51
CA LYS A 6 21.30 2.87 2.60
C LYS A 6 21.82 2.34 3.94
N GLN A 7 22.99 2.80 4.38
CA GLN A 7 23.55 2.42 5.68
C GLN A 7 22.62 2.78 6.84
N ILE A 8 21.99 3.98 6.82
CA ILE A 8 21.05 4.39 7.87
C ILE A 8 19.80 3.50 7.85
N HIS A 9 19.23 3.21 6.67
CA HIS A 9 18.10 2.27 6.55
C HIS A 9 18.46 0.88 7.08
N ASP A 10 19.63 0.35 6.74
CA ASP A 10 20.10 -0.95 7.21
C ASP A 10 20.28 -0.97 8.74
N LEU A 11 20.85 0.08 9.32
CA LEU A 11 21.02 0.19 10.77
C LEU A 11 19.68 0.24 11.51
N ILE A 12 18.71 0.98 10.99
CA ILE A 12 17.37 1.06 11.58
C ILE A 12 16.65 -0.29 11.48
N SER A 13 16.74 -0.98 10.35
CA SER A 13 16.14 -2.30 10.16
C SER A 13 16.72 -3.36 11.13
N LEU A 14 17.98 -3.20 11.52
CA LEU A 14 18.67 -4.02 12.52
C LEU A 14 18.40 -3.59 13.97
N GLY A 15 17.54 -2.60 14.20
CA GLY A 15 17.24 -2.06 15.53
C GLY A 15 18.37 -1.21 16.15
N LYS A 16 19.36 -0.83 15.36
CA LYS A 16 20.57 -0.08 15.79
C LYS A 16 20.39 1.43 15.65
N LEU A 17 19.39 1.96 16.35
CA LEU A 17 19.03 3.39 16.26
C LEU A 17 20.15 4.31 16.74
N ASP A 18 20.95 3.88 17.72
CA ASP A 18 22.14 4.62 18.22
C ASP A 18 23.15 4.88 17.11
N GLU A 19 23.51 3.81 16.37
CA GLU A 19 24.47 3.86 15.28
C GLU A 19 23.93 4.69 14.10
N ALA A 20 22.62 4.58 13.81
CA ALA A 20 21.96 5.37 12.77
C ALA A 20 21.98 6.87 13.09
N LEU A 21 21.68 7.27 14.32
CA LEU A 21 21.73 8.66 14.77
C LEU A 21 23.15 9.21 14.75
N ALA A 22 24.15 8.42 15.19
CA ALA A 22 25.56 8.79 15.16
C ALA A 22 26.07 9.01 13.72
N LEU A 23 25.71 8.11 12.80
CA LEU A 23 26.05 8.25 11.39
C LEU A 23 25.42 9.51 10.78
N THR A 24 24.16 9.81 11.09
CA THR A 24 23.47 11.01 10.61
C THR A 24 24.17 12.29 11.08
N LYS A 25 24.58 12.36 12.35
CA LYS A 25 25.36 13.48 12.88
C LYS A 25 26.71 13.65 12.18
N THR A 26 27.39 12.53 11.90
CA THR A 26 28.68 12.55 11.19
C THR A 26 28.52 13.13 9.78
N GLN A 27 27.44 12.80 9.08
CA GLN A 27 27.14 13.33 7.76
C GLN A 27 26.76 14.83 7.80
N ALA A 28 26.06 15.28 8.84
CA ALA A 28 25.78 16.69 9.06
C ALA A 28 27.08 17.49 9.21
N LEU A 29 28.01 17.01 10.03
CA LEU A 29 29.33 17.62 10.22
C LEU A 29 30.20 17.57 8.95
N ALA A 30 30.00 16.59 8.09
CA ALA A 30 30.72 16.42 6.82
C ALA A 30 30.23 17.34 5.68
N GLY A 31 29.22 18.21 5.95
CA GLY A 31 28.74 19.21 4.99
C GLY A 31 27.26 19.11 4.61
N LEU A 32 26.53 18.13 5.13
CA LEU A 32 25.08 18.05 4.95
C LEU A 32 24.38 18.86 6.07
N THR A 33 24.53 20.19 6.01
CA THR A 33 24.08 21.11 7.08
C THR A 33 22.57 21.04 7.37
N ASP A 34 21.75 20.65 6.40
CA ASP A 34 20.31 20.47 6.58
C ASP A 34 19.96 19.34 7.57
N LEU A 35 20.92 18.46 7.85
CA LEU A 35 20.77 17.39 8.86
C LEU A 35 21.11 17.84 10.29
N ASP A 36 21.82 18.93 10.48
CA ASP A 36 22.41 19.26 11.79
C ASP A 36 21.33 19.45 12.87
N THR A 37 20.37 20.32 12.63
CA THR A 37 19.27 20.57 13.59
C THR A 37 18.39 19.33 13.82
N PRO A 38 17.88 18.65 12.76
CA PRO A 38 17.06 17.44 12.97
C PRO A 38 17.82 16.30 13.66
N ALA A 39 19.08 16.03 13.28
CA ALA A 39 19.89 14.97 13.88
C ALA A 39 20.18 15.27 15.37
N THR A 40 20.40 16.52 15.71
CA THR A 40 20.64 16.96 17.10
C THR A 40 19.39 16.80 17.95
N LEU A 41 18.21 17.21 17.46
CA LEU A 41 16.93 17.07 18.16
C LEU A 41 16.58 15.60 18.39
N LEU A 42 16.63 14.76 17.34
CA LEU A 42 16.30 13.34 17.45
C LEU A 42 17.26 12.59 18.38
N SER A 43 18.55 12.97 18.38
CA SER A 43 19.52 12.39 19.33
C SER A 43 19.22 12.80 20.76
N SER A 44 18.81 14.03 21.00
CA SER A 44 18.45 14.51 22.35
C SER A 44 17.19 13.81 22.86
N GLU A 45 16.19 13.64 22.02
CA GLU A 45 14.97 12.87 22.35
C GLU A 45 15.31 11.40 22.68
N TYR A 46 16.21 10.79 21.90
CA TYR A 46 16.61 9.41 22.13
C TYR A 46 17.43 9.25 23.42
N GLU A 47 18.30 10.18 23.75
CA GLU A 47 19.02 10.17 25.03
C GLU A 47 18.06 10.35 26.23
N TYR A 48 17.04 11.20 26.08
CA TYR A 48 15.97 11.33 27.09
C TYR A 48 15.20 10.01 27.26
N LEU A 49 14.84 9.37 26.15
CA LEU A 49 14.16 8.07 26.15
C LEU A 49 14.98 7.00 26.90
N LYS A 50 16.27 6.89 26.60
CA LYS A 50 17.17 5.93 27.30
C LYS A 50 17.23 6.18 28.82
N ARG A 51 17.34 7.46 29.20
CA ARG A 51 17.33 7.81 30.63
C ARG A 51 16.01 7.43 31.30
N SER A 52 14.87 7.77 30.69
CA SER A 52 13.54 7.46 31.22
C SER A 52 13.31 5.98 31.36
N SER A 53 13.79 5.18 30.38
CA SER A 53 13.75 3.71 30.45
C SER A 53 14.63 3.17 31.60
N ASN A 54 15.87 3.66 31.72
CA ASN A 54 16.79 3.23 32.77
C ASN A 54 16.28 3.56 34.19
N TYR A 55 15.47 4.60 34.34
CA TYR A 55 14.83 4.94 35.61
C TYR A 55 13.50 4.24 35.83
N GLY A 56 13.07 3.36 34.92
CA GLY A 56 11.81 2.64 35.03
C GLY A 56 10.56 3.51 34.91
N ILE A 57 10.68 4.70 34.31
CA ILE A 57 9.58 5.65 34.13
C ILE A 57 8.64 5.20 33.00
N LEU A 58 9.16 4.45 32.02
CA LEU A 58 8.42 3.96 30.87
C LEU A 58 8.26 2.45 30.93
N SER A 59 7.10 1.97 30.51
CA SER A 59 6.90 0.55 30.22
C SER A 59 7.69 0.14 28.97
N VAL A 60 7.98 -1.15 28.82
CA VAL A 60 8.66 -1.70 27.63
C VAL A 60 7.90 -1.36 26.34
N GLN A 61 6.57 -1.32 26.41
CA GLN A 61 5.74 -1.01 25.26
C GLN A 61 5.83 0.47 24.86
N GLU A 62 5.84 1.38 25.82
CA GLU A 62 6.01 2.81 25.59
C GLU A 62 7.41 3.13 25.04
N GLU A 63 8.45 2.49 25.60
CA GLU A 63 9.82 2.61 25.08
C GLU A 63 9.91 2.17 23.62
N ASN A 64 9.38 1.00 23.27
CA ASN A 64 9.38 0.51 21.90
C ASN A 64 8.63 1.45 20.95
N THR A 65 7.48 1.96 21.35
CA THR A 65 6.70 2.92 20.54
C THR A 65 7.48 4.21 20.28
N GLN A 66 8.14 4.76 21.32
CA GLN A 66 8.93 5.98 21.16
C GLN A 66 10.21 5.75 20.32
N ARG A 67 10.86 4.58 20.46
CA ARG A 67 11.99 4.19 19.59
C ARG A 67 11.59 4.14 18.12
N GLN A 68 10.44 3.54 17.81
CA GLN A 68 9.91 3.47 16.45
C GLN A 68 9.58 4.86 15.90
N ASN A 69 9.01 5.74 16.70
CA ASN A 69 8.72 7.12 16.29
C ASN A 69 9.99 7.92 15.96
N ILE A 70 11.04 7.76 16.76
CA ILE A 70 12.34 8.41 16.51
C ILE A 70 12.97 7.84 15.22
N ALA A 71 12.95 6.52 15.05
CA ALA A 71 13.46 5.86 13.85
C ALA A 71 12.72 6.33 12.58
N PHE A 72 11.41 6.40 12.63
CA PHE A 72 10.58 6.89 11.52
C PHE A 72 10.91 8.34 11.15
N ARG A 73 11.02 9.23 12.15
CA ARG A 73 11.36 10.63 11.92
C ARG A 73 12.79 10.78 11.37
N LEU A 74 13.73 9.93 11.81
CA LEU A 74 15.09 9.92 11.28
C LEU A 74 15.11 9.53 9.80
N LEU A 75 14.37 8.48 9.42
CA LEU A 75 14.23 8.07 8.01
C LEU A 75 13.62 9.20 7.17
N SER A 76 12.58 9.86 7.68
CA SER A 76 11.96 10.99 6.98
C SER A 76 12.96 12.11 6.71
N VAL A 77 13.75 12.50 7.72
CA VAL A 77 14.77 13.55 7.59
C VAL A 77 15.85 13.15 6.59
N VAL A 78 16.34 11.91 6.65
CA VAL A 78 17.39 11.40 5.75
C VAL A 78 16.88 11.29 4.31
N ASP A 79 15.62 10.93 4.10
CA ASP A 79 15.01 10.84 2.78
C ASP A 79 14.73 12.23 2.18
N ASP A 80 14.37 13.21 3.01
CA ASP A 80 14.15 14.60 2.57
C ASP A 80 15.40 15.30 2.02
N LEU A 81 16.60 14.81 2.32
CA LEU A 81 17.84 15.32 1.74
C LEU A 81 17.96 15.19 0.21
N LYS A 82 17.06 14.48 -0.44
CA LYS A 82 17.02 14.43 -1.92
C LYS A 82 16.75 15.81 -2.55
N ASN A 83 16.19 16.72 -1.77
CA ASN A 83 15.71 18.01 -2.29
C ASN A 83 16.73 19.15 -2.15
N SER A 84 17.90 18.91 -1.50
CA SER A 84 18.90 19.96 -1.21
C SER A 84 20.18 19.88 -2.05
N LEU A 85 20.34 18.89 -2.92
CA LEU A 85 21.43 18.86 -3.90
C LEU A 85 21.08 19.76 -5.08
N PRO A 86 22.00 20.61 -5.60
CA PRO A 86 21.73 21.43 -6.78
C PRO A 86 21.31 20.53 -7.92
N ASP A 87 20.18 20.88 -8.53
CA ASP A 87 19.59 20.19 -9.66
C ASP A 87 20.65 19.83 -10.71
N PRO A 88 20.78 18.56 -11.11
CA PRO A 88 21.23 18.27 -12.45
C PRO A 88 20.18 18.87 -13.40
N ALA A 89 20.65 19.55 -14.47
CA ALA A 89 19.83 20.25 -15.46
C ALA A 89 18.48 19.57 -15.77
N PRO A 90 17.42 20.33 -16.10
CA PRO A 90 16.06 19.86 -16.11
C PRO A 90 15.93 18.57 -16.93
N GLN A 91 15.90 17.44 -16.24
CA GLN A 91 15.42 16.19 -16.77
C GLN A 91 13.90 16.32 -16.83
N ASP A 92 13.37 16.04 -17.98
CA ASP A 92 11.98 16.03 -18.40
C ASP A 92 10.97 15.90 -17.25
N ALA A 93 9.89 16.67 -17.36
CA ALA A 93 8.74 16.69 -16.46
C ALA A 93 8.52 15.33 -15.82
N ALA A 94 8.77 15.22 -14.51
CA ALA A 94 8.66 13.97 -13.77
C ALA A 94 7.35 13.29 -14.17
N SER A 95 7.44 12.16 -14.86
CA SER A 95 6.28 11.45 -15.36
C SER A 95 5.43 11.07 -14.16
N LYS A 96 4.22 11.63 -14.10
CA LYS A 96 3.28 11.34 -13.02
C LYS A 96 3.02 9.84 -12.96
N THR A 97 3.01 9.29 -11.78
CA THR A 97 2.58 7.90 -11.58
C THR A 97 1.09 7.78 -11.88
N ILE A 98 0.74 6.97 -12.87
CA ILE A 98 -0.66 6.75 -13.22
C ILE A 98 -1.26 5.69 -12.29
N LEU A 99 -2.36 6.07 -11.62
CA LEU A 99 -3.25 5.17 -10.90
C LEU A 99 -4.56 5.06 -11.68
N LEU A 100 -4.87 3.87 -12.17
CA LEU A 100 -6.16 3.55 -12.79
C LEU A 100 -7.10 3.00 -11.72
N PHE A 101 -8.22 3.69 -11.47
CA PHE A 101 -9.29 3.23 -10.61
C PHE A 101 -10.47 2.76 -11.47
N LEU A 102 -10.85 1.50 -11.30
CA LEU A 102 -11.95 0.85 -12.01
C LEU A 102 -13.02 0.42 -11.02
N GLY A 103 -14.26 0.85 -11.24
CA GLY A 103 -15.40 0.47 -10.39
C GLY A 103 -16.48 -0.27 -11.19
N ALA A 104 -17.00 -1.38 -10.65
CA ALA A 104 -18.14 -2.07 -11.23
C ALA A 104 -19.13 -2.51 -10.15
N ASN A 105 -20.41 -2.19 -10.34
CA ASN A 105 -21.50 -2.63 -9.47
C ASN A 105 -22.75 -2.99 -10.28
N PRO A 106 -22.76 -4.14 -10.97
CA PRO A 106 -23.90 -4.56 -11.76
C PRO A 106 -25.09 -5.04 -10.91
N PHE A 107 -24.90 -5.25 -9.61
CA PHE A 107 -25.95 -5.71 -8.72
C PHE A 107 -26.66 -4.53 -8.06
N LYS A 108 -27.73 -4.06 -8.67
CA LYS A 108 -28.53 -2.90 -8.20
C LYS A 108 -29.03 -3.00 -6.76
N ASN A 109 -29.03 -4.20 -6.20
CA ASN A 109 -29.49 -4.48 -4.83
C ASN A 109 -28.36 -4.38 -3.79
N LEU A 110 -27.10 -4.26 -4.24
CA LEU A 110 -25.93 -4.10 -3.38
C LEU A 110 -25.43 -2.66 -3.58
N ALA A 111 -25.77 -1.78 -2.63
CA ALA A 111 -25.27 -0.42 -2.65
C ALA A 111 -23.78 -0.45 -2.32
N LEU A 112 -22.92 -0.44 -3.33
CA LEU A 112 -21.50 -0.18 -3.16
C LEU A 112 -21.26 1.33 -3.21
N GLU A 113 -20.45 1.83 -2.30
CA GLU A 113 -20.14 3.26 -2.23
C GLU A 113 -18.97 3.63 -3.15
N LEU A 114 -19.02 3.21 -4.42
CA LEU A 114 -17.92 3.41 -5.39
C LEU A 114 -17.53 4.88 -5.56
N GLU A 115 -18.52 5.78 -5.65
CA GLU A 115 -18.27 7.21 -5.78
C GLU A 115 -17.59 7.78 -4.53
N ARG A 116 -17.94 7.29 -3.34
CA ARG A 116 -17.29 7.66 -2.09
C ARG A 116 -15.84 7.18 -2.08
N GLU A 117 -15.60 5.93 -2.48
CA GLU A 117 -14.24 5.37 -2.53
C GLU A 117 -13.35 6.13 -3.53
N VAL A 118 -13.85 6.41 -4.74
CA VAL A 118 -13.15 7.25 -5.73
C VAL A 118 -12.78 8.61 -5.13
N LYS A 119 -13.74 9.26 -4.46
CA LYS A 119 -13.54 10.59 -3.87
C LYS A 119 -12.49 10.54 -2.77
N GLU A 120 -12.64 9.66 -1.79
CA GLU A 120 -11.74 9.59 -0.62
C GLU A 120 -10.32 9.17 -1.01
N VAL A 121 -10.15 8.24 -1.96
CA VAL A 121 -8.83 7.88 -2.52
C VAL A 121 -8.20 9.07 -3.24
N SER A 122 -8.98 9.80 -4.05
CA SER A 122 -8.48 10.99 -4.75
C SER A 122 -8.04 12.09 -3.79
N GLU A 123 -8.81 12.35 -2.73
CA GLU A 123 -8.48 13.32 -1.70
C GLU A 123 -7.21 12.92 -0.92
N GLY A 124 -7.07 11.66 -0.55
CA GLY A 124 -5.87 11.12 0.10
C GLY A 124 -4.61 11.29 -0.77
N LEU A 125 -4.69 10.96 -2.05
CA LEU A 125 -3.59 11.17 -2.99
C LEU A 125 -3.18 12.64 -3.11
N GLN A 126 -4.15 13.58 -3.13
CA GLN A 126 -3.86 15.02 -3.22
C GLN A 126 -3.24 15.57 -1.94
N GLN A 127 -3.73 15.13 -0.79
CA GLN A 127 -3.26 15.60 0.51
C GLN A 127 -1.81 15.19 0.78
N PHE A 128 -1.43 13.98 0.42
CA PHE A 128 -0.12 13.40 0.70
C PHE A 128 0.82 13.36 -0.53
N GLY A 129 0.33 13.64 -1.73
CA GLY A 129 1.05 13.57 -3.00
C GLY A 129 2.12 14.65 -3.23
N LYS A 130 2.67 15.26 -2.17
CA LYS A 130 3.75 16.26 -2.30
C LYS A 130 5.07 15.66 -2.75
N ARG A 131 5.29 14.37 -2.50
CA ARG A 131 6.52 13.64 -2.86
C ARG A 131 6.42 12.89 -4.18
N GLN A 132 5.23 12.45 -4.53
CA GLN A 132 4.97 11.74 -5.78
C GLN A 132 3.69 12.27 -6.41
N ALA A 133 3.81 12.86 -7.60
CA ALA A 133 2.63 13.33 -8.34
C ALA A 133 1.90 12.14 -8.96
N PHE A 134 0.58 12.08 -8.75
CA PHE A 134 -0.28 11.07 -9.34
C PHE A 134 -1.15 11.66 -10.46
N ASP A 135 -1.33 10.88 -11.52
CA ASP A 135 -2.39 11.03 -12.50
C ASP A 135 -3.46 9.99 -12.16
N PHE A 136 -4.46 10.42 -11.39
CA PHE A 136 -5.58 9.59 -10.96
C PHE A 136 -6.65 9.56 -12.02
N ARG A 137 -6.89 8.39 -12.62
CA ARG A 137 -7.88 8.17 -13.67
C ARG A 137 -8.92 7.17 -13.19
N ALA A 138 -10.11 7.65 -12.85
CA ALA A 138 -11.22 6.81 -12.39
C ALA A 138 -12.25 6.57 -13.48
N LYS A 139 -12.77 5.36 -13.55
CA LYS A 139 -13.94 4.98 -14.33
C LYS A 139 -14.80 4.01 -13.54
N ILE A 140 -16.06 4.33 -13.36
CA ILE A 140 -17.09 3.43 -12.82
C ILE A 140 -17.95 2.85 -13.95
N HIS A 141 -18.69 1.81 -13.68
CA HIS A 141 -19.44 1.01 -14.68
C HIS A 141 -18.51 0.46 -15.77
N VAL A 142 -17.44 -0.24 -15.33
CA VAL A 142 -16.39 -0.70 -16.24
C VAL A 142 -16.73 -2.05 -16.86
N THR A 143 -16.50 -2.15 -18.16
CA THR A 143 -16.47 -3.39 -18.91
C THR A 143 -15.06 -4.00 -18.92
N PRO A 144 -14.89 -5.31 -19.21
CA PRO A 144 -13.56 -5.90 -19.39
C PRO A 144 -12.73 -5.20 -20.49
N ALA A 145 -13.39 -4.70 -21.54
CA ALA A 145 -12.72 -3.94 -22.59
C ALA A 145 -12.21 -2.57 -22.11
N ASP A 146 -12.88 -1.97 -21.13
CA ASP A 146 -12.41 -0.71 -20.54
C ASP A 146 -11.10 -0.87 -19.80
N LEU A 147 -10.91 -1.96 -19.05
CA LEU A 147 -9.62 -2.27 -18.42
C LEU A 147 -8.49 -2.29 -19.45
N GLN A 148 -8.68 -3.01 -20.57
CA GLN A 148 -7.67 -3.08 -21.61
C GLN A 148 -7.43 -1.71 -22.28
N ARG A 149 -8.49 -0.94 -22.56
CA ARG A 149 -8.37 0.40 -23.14
C ARG A 149 -7.63 1.38 -22.21
N MET A 150 -7.95 1.34 -20.91
CA MET A 150 -7.29 2.22 -19.93
C MET A 150 -5.81 1.85 -19.77
N LEU A 151 -5.46 0.57 -19.70
CA LEU A 151 -4.09 0.12 -19.67
C LEU A 151 -3.33 0.54 -20.95
N LEU A 152 -3.90 0.32 -22.12
CA LEU A 152 -3.30 0.70 -23.40
C LEU A 152 -3.15 2.22 -23.50
N GLY A 153 -4.18 2.99 -23.12
CA GLY A 153 -4.19 4.45 -23.14
C GLY A 153 -3.31 5.11 -22.08
N SER A 154 -2.74 4.34 -21.16
CA SER A 154 -1.75 4.83 -20.20
C SER A 154 -0.31 4.79 -20.72
N GLU A 155 -0.10 4.39 -21.97
CA GLU A 155 1.22 4.31 -22.63
C GLU A 155 2.28 3.52 -21.82
N SER A 156 1.85 2.48 -21.15
CA SER A 156 2.65 1.67 -20.20
C SER A 156 3.13 2.41 -18.95
N ALA A 157 2.57 3.58 -18.65
CA ALA A 157 2.89 4.37 -17.46
C ALA A 157 1.97 4.09 -16.25
N ALA A 158 0.92 3.25 -16.42
CA ALA A 158 0.10 2.79 -15.29
C ALA A 158 0.96 1.93 -14.36
N ARG A 159 1.17 2.40 -13.14
CA ARG A 159 1.89 1.66 -12.10
C ARG A 159 0.94 0.98 -11.12
N PHE A 160 -0.21 1.59 -10.86
CA PHE A 160 -1.21 1.08 -9.94
C PHE A 160 -2.53 0.88 -10.66
N VAL A 161 -3.16 -0.26 -10.43
CA VAL A 161 -4.53 -0.55 -10.90
C VAL A 161 -5.36 -0.96 -9.70
N HIS A 162 -6.38 -0.18 -9.39
CA HIS A 162 -7.34 -0.45 -8.35
C HIS A 162 -8.67 -0.89 -8.97
N PHE A 163 -9.22 -1.98 -8.48
CA PHE A 163 -10.55 -2.42 -8.85
C PHE A 163 -11.45 -2.47 -7.60
N ALA A 164 -12.52 -1.69 -7.61
CA ALA A 164 -13.55 -1.68 -6.57
C ALA A 164 -14.84 -2.28 -7.12
N GLY A 165 -15.45 -3.19 -6.38
CA GLY A 165 -16.67 -3.85 -6.85
C GLY A 165 -16.93 -5.19 -6.18
N ASN A 166 -17.35 -6.16 -6.99
CA ASN A 166 -17.66 -7.49 -6.55
C ASN A 166 -16.73 -8.53 -7.15
N ALA A 167 -16.45 -9.59 -6.40
CA ALA A 167 -15.90 -10.83 -6.93
C ALA A 167 -16.71 -12.00 -6.39
N VAL A 168 -16.61 -13.12 -7.05
CA VAL A 168 -17.31 -14.36 -6.68
C VAL A 168 -16.37 -15.54 -6.79
N GLU A 169 -16.58 -16.51 -5.92
CA GLU A 169 -15.89 -17.79 -5.99
C GLU A 169 -16.91 -18.93 -5.99
N ASN A 170 -16.79 -19.82 -6.98
CA ASN A 170 -17.65 -20.98 -7.16
C ASN A 170 -19.16 -20.64 -7.19
N HIS A 171 -19.52 -19.46 -7.72
CA HIS A 171 -20.92 -19.06 -7.81
C HIS A 171 -21.64 -19.85 -8.92
N PRO A 172 -22.86 -20.40 -8.68
CA PRO A 172 -23.56 -21.25 -9.64
C PRO A 172 -23.76 -20.59 -11.00
N ASP A 173 -24.12 -19.31 -11.01
CA ASP A 173 -24.45 -18.56 -12.22
C ASP A 173 -23.30 -17.76 -12.80
N TYR A 174 -22.33 -17.37 -11.97
CA TYR A 174 -21.25 -16.44 -12.33
C TYR A 174 -19.85 -17.07 -12.33
N GLY A 175 -19.70 -18.30 -11.84
CA GLY A 175 -18.39 -18.97 -11.77
C GLY A 175 -17.47 -18.37 -10.70
N SER A 176 -16.19 -18.17 -11.05
CA SER A 176 -15.19 -17.58 -10.15
C SER A 176 -14.44 -16.45 -10.85
N GLY A 177 -14.30 -15.31 -10.18
CA GLY A 177 -13.55 -14.17 -10.69
C GLY A 177 -14.09 -12.82 -10.23
N VAL A 178 -13.54 -11.77 -10.81
CA VAL A 178 -13.95 -10.38 -10.60
C VAL A 178 -15.11 -10.05 -11.53
N ILE A 179 -16.12 -9.36 -11.00
CA ILE A 179 -17.34 -9.03 -11.75
C ILE A 179 -17.22 -7.62 -12.32
N PHE A 180 -17.23 -7.54 -13.62
CA PHE A 180 -17.37 -6.35 -14.44
C PHE A 180 -18.82 -6.16 -14.86
N GLU A 181 -19.09 -5.11 -15.61
CA GLU A 181 -20.36 -4.91 -16.30
C GLU A 181 -20.20 -5.24 -17.80
N ASP A 182 -21.29 -5.71 -18.43
CA ASP A 182 -21.39 -5.70 -19.88
C ASP A 182 -21.89 -4.32 -20.37
N GLU A 183 -22.06 -4.16 -21.70
CA GLU A 183 -22.52 -2.91 -22.30
C GLU A 183 -23.96 -2.54 -21.90
N GLN A 184 -24.71 -3.48 -21.36
CA GLN A 184 -26.08 -3.33 -20.87
C GLN A 184 -26.14 -3.16 -19.34
N GLY A 185 -24.98 -3.18 -18.66
CA GLY A 185 -24.90 -3.07 -17.20
C GLY A 185 -25.19 -4.37 -16.47
N ASN A 186 -25.16 -5.53 -17.14
CA ASN A 186 -25.34 -6.83 -16.49
C ASN A 186 -23.99 -7.39 -15.99
N PRO A 187 -24.00 -8.30 -14.99
CA PRO A 187 -22.79 -8.91 -14.46
C PRO A 187 -22.01 -9.69 -15.52
N ARG A 188 -20.70 -9.41 -15.63
CA ARG A 188 -19.76 -10.12 -16.48
C ARG A 188 -18.53 -10.55 -15.68
N THR A 189 -18.45 -11.83 -15.34
CA THR A 189 -17.31 -12.37 -14.59
C THR A 189 -16.09 -12.53 -15.49
N VAL A 190 -14.93 -12.10 -14.98
CA VAL A 190 -13.63 -12.34 -15.58
C VAL A 190 -12.77 -13.08 -14.57
N SER A 191 -12.30 -14.27 -14.94
CA SER A 191 -11.52 -15.10 -14.02
C SER A 191 -10.15 -14.47 -13.73
N GLY A 192 -9.59 -14.80 -12.56
CA GLY A 192 -8.25 -14.35 -12.16
C GLY A 192 -7.18 -14.73 -13.18
N GLN A 193 -7.29 -15.89 -13.84
CA GLN A 193 -6.38 -16.33 -14.89
C GLN A 193 -6.43 -15.43 -16.14
N VAL A 194 -7.64 -15.00 -16.54
CA VAL A 194 -7.81 -14.07 -17.67
C VAL A 194 -7.24 -12.71 -17.31
N LEU A 195 -7.49 -12.20 -16.09
CA LEU A 195 -6.88 -10.97 -15.62
C LEU A 195 -5.35 -11.07 -15.58
N ALA A 196 -4.80 -12.17 -15.10
CA ALA A 196 -3.37 -12.45 -15.11
C ALA A 196 -2.76 -12.42 -16.52
N MET A 197 -3.48 -12.97 -17.52
CA MET A 197 -3.06 -12.89 -18.93
C MET A 197 -3.05 -11.44 -19.45
N ILE A 198 -3.99 -10.61 -19.00
CA ILE A 198 -4.01 -9.18 -19.35
C ILE A 198 -2.78 -8.50 -18.73
N PHE A 199 -2.59 -8.59 -17.40
CA PHE A 199 -1.50 -7.89 -16.72
C PHE A 199 -0.11 -8.35 -17.17
N ARG A 200 0.06 -9.59 -17.60
CA ARG A 200 1.31 -10.07 -18.22
C ARG A 200 1.74 -9.24 -19.43
N GLN A 201 0.81 -8.60 -20.13
CA GLN A 201 1.09 -7.77 -21.30
C GLN A 201 1.52 -6.34 -20.92
N PHE A 202 1.36 -5.94 -19.63
CA PHE A 202 1.65 -4.62 -19.13
C PHE A 202 2.68 -4.66 -17.98
N PRO A 203 3.96 -4.96 -18.26
CA PRO A 203 4.99 -5.14 -17.25
C PRO A 203 5.32 -3.87 -16.45
N GLY A 204 4.81 -2.71 -16.85
CA GLY A 204 4.91 -1.46 -16.10
C GLY A 204 3.98 -1.38 -14.89
N VAL A 205 2.97 -2.26 -14.79
CA VAL A 205 2.07 -2.31 -13.64
C VAL A 205 2.83 -2.90 -12.44
N GLU A 206 2.95 -2.10 -11.39
CA GLU A 206 3.65 -2.48 -10.16
C GLU A 206 2.73 -3.18 -9.17
N CYS A 207 1.51 -2.66 -9.01
CA CYS A 207 0.55 -3.20 -8.06
C CYS A 207 -0.86 -3.24 -8.64
N VAL A 208 -1.52 -4.38 -8.46
CA VAL A 208 -2.96 -4.55 -8.73
C VAL A 208 -3.67 -4.76 -7.40
N PHE A 209 -4.59 -3.86 -7.07
CA PHE A 209 -5.38 -3.92 -5.86
C PHE A 209 -6.84 -4.26 -6.20
N LEU A 210 -7.28 -5.45 -5.80
CA LEU A 210 -8.65 -5.92 -5.92
C LEU A 210 -9.39 -5.66 -4.60
N ASN A 211 -10.01 -4.49 -4.47
CA ASN A 211 -10.84 -4.12 -3.33
C ASN A 211 -12.25 -4.70 -3.49
N THR A 212 -12.33 -6.02 -3.53
CA THR A 212 -13.56 -6.81 -3.74
C THR A 212 -13.54 -8.03 -2.84
N CYS A 213 -14.69 -8.38 -2.26
CA CYS A 213 -14.82 -9.58 -1.42
C CYS A 213 -14.31 -10.84 -2.15
N ASP A 214 -13.71 -11.77 -1.42
CA ASP A 214 -13.28 -13.08 -1.92
C ASP A 214 -12.35 -13.04 -3.16
N SER A 215 -11.61 -11.96 -3.34
CA SER A 215 -10.72 -11.74 -4.50
C SER A 215 -9.31 -12.33 -4.33
N GLY A 216 -8.99 -12.89 -3.17
CA GLY A 216 -7.67 -13.48 -2.89
C GLY A 216 -7.15 -14.43 -3.97
N PRO A 217 -7.97 -15.42 -4.46
CA PRO A 217 -7.56 -16.32 -5.55
C PRO A 217 -7.25 -15.59 -6.86
N SER A 218 -8.00 -14.53 -7.19
CA SER A 218 -7.73 -13.69 -8.38
C SER A 218 -6.46 -12.87 -8.21
N ALA A 219 -6.22 -12.32 -7.02
CA ALA A 219 -4.98 -11.60 -6.70
C ALA A 219 -3.76 -12.52 -6.78
N LEU A 220 -3.87 -13.76 -6.30
CA LEU A 220 -2.78 -14.76 -6.40
C LEU A 220 -2.44 -15.08 -7.86
N ALA A 221 -3.44 -15.23 -8.74
CA ALA A 221 -3.22 -15.46 -10.16
C ALA A 221 -2.53 -14.25 -10.83
N ILE A 222 -2.98 -13.03 -10.54
CA ILE A 222 -2.41 -11.78 -11.07
C ILE A 222 -0.97 -11.58 -10.58
N GLY A 223 -0.71 -11.84 -9.30
CA GLY A 223 0.61 -11.69 -8.67
C GLY A 223 1.72 -12.54 -9.28
N GLN A 224 1.38 -13.56 -10.12
CA GLN A 224 2.37 -14.29 -10.93
C GLN A 224 2.99 -13.42 -12.03
N HIS A 225 2.40 -12.26 -12.35
CA HIS A 225 2.79 -11.43 -13.49
C HIS A 225 3.04 -9.96 -13.13
N VAL A 226 2.71 -9.55 -11.90
CA VAL A 226 2.99 -8.21 -11.36
C VAL A 226 3.77 -8.35 -10.05
N PRO A 227 4.62 -7.37 -9.68
CA PRO A 227 5.37 -7.42 -8.43
C PRO A 227 4.48 -7.56 -7.20
N TYR A 228 3.34 -6.84 -7.17
CA TYR A 228 2.42 -6.84 -6.05
C TYR A 228 0.98 -7.01 -6.50
N ALA A 229 0.23 -7.85 -5.79
CA ALA A 229 -1.22 -7.90 -5.91
C ALA A 229 -1.85 -7.92 -4.51
N ILE A 230 -2.94 -7.18 -4.33
CA ILE A 230 -3.71 -7.14 -3.09
C ILE A 230 -5.10 -7.69 -3.39
N GLY A 231 -5.59 -8.56 -2.54
CA GLY A 231 -6.95 -9.09 -2.60
C GLY A 231 -7.54 -9.26 -1.21
N MET A 232 -8.79 -9.71 -1.15
CA MET A 232 -9.50 -9.96 0.09
C MET A 232 -9.77 -11.46 0.23
N ASN A 233 -9.36 -12.07 1.35
CA ASN A 233 -9.54 -13.51 1.61
C ASN A 233 -10.95 -13.86 2.12
N ALA A 234 -11.76 -12.84 2.40
CA ALA A 234 -13.14 -12.99 2.87
C ALA A 234 -13.97 -11.77 2.50
N ARG A 235 -15.22 -11.77 2.93
CA ARG A 235 -16.08 -10.56 2.85
C ARG A 235 -15.54 -9.49 3.79
N ILE A 236 -15.35 -8.29 3.27
CA ILE A 236 -14.99 -7.09 4.00
C ILE A 236 -16.18 -6.12 4.01
N TYR A 237 -16.33 -5.35 5.09
CA TYR A 237 -17.34 -4.28 5.12
C TYR A 237 -16.92 -3.13 4.23
N ASP A 238 -17.85 -2.48 3.55
CA ASP A 238 -17.58 -1.38 2.60
C ASP A 238 -16.77 -0.26 3.26
N ASP A 239 -17.15 0.19 4.46
CA ASP A 239 -16.38 1.17 5.22
C ASP A 239 -14.92 0.73 5.46
N SER A 240 -14.72 -0.53 5.84
CA SER A 240 -13.37 -1.07 6.09
C SER A 240 -12.56 -1.17 4.80
N ALA A 241 -13.20 -1.55 3.70
CA ALA A 241 -12.57 -1.62 2.37
C ALA A 241 -12.10 -0.22 1.91
N ILE A 242 -12.95 0.81 2.08
CA ILE A 242 -12.62 2.20 1.76
C ILE A 242 -11.49 2.72 2.65
N ILE A 243 -11.59 2.52 3.97
CA ILE A 243 -10.55 2.94 4.93
C ILE A 243 -9.20 2.32 4.58
N PHE A 244 -9.17 1.02 4.25
CA PHE A 244 -7.95 0.33 3.85
C PHE A 244 -7.39 0.92 2.55
N GLY A 245 -8.21 1.10 1.52
CA GLY A 245 -7.81 1.67 0.24
C GLY A 245 -7.25 3.09 0.37
N VAL A 246 -7.94 3.95 1.12
CA VAL A 246 -7.50 5.33 1.39
C VAL A 246 -6.16 5.35 2.11
N ALA A 247 -6.02 4.61 3.21
CA ALA A 247 -4.78 4.57 3.99
C ALA A 247 -3.61 4.00 3.16
N PHE A 248 -3.86 2.99 2.32
CA PHE A 248 -2.87 2.45 1.40
C PHE A 248 -2.35 3.53 0.44
N TYR A 249 -3.24 4.28 -0.21
CA TYR A 249 -2.84 5.31 -1.16
C TYR A 249 -2.27 6.56 -0.50
N GLU A 250 -2.69 6.92 0.72
CA GLU A 250 -2.01 7.95 1.52
C GLU A 250 -0.53 7.60 1.74
N ALA A 251 -0.24 6.36 2.11
CA ALA A 251 1.13 5.90 2.33
C ALA A 251 1.95 5.87 1.02
N ILE A 252 1.36 5.38 -0.08
CA ILE A 252 2.00 5.41 -1.42
C ILE A 252 2.28 6.85 -1.84
N ALA A 253 1.32 7.77 -1.71
CA ALA A 253 1.51 9.18 -2.03
C ALA A 253 2.55 9.87 -1.15
N GLY A 254 2.70 9.39 0.09
CA GLY A 254 3.78 9.76 1.00
C GLY A 254 5.17 9.28 0.56
N GLY A 255 5.27 8.48 -0.51
CA GLY A 255 6.53 7.99 -1.09
C GLY A 255 7.01 6.66 -0.50
N ASN A 256 6.13 5.92 0.17
CA ASN A 256 6.45 4.60 0.70
C ASN A 256 6.23 3.51 -0.36
N ASP A 257 6.83 2.34 -0.15
CA ASP A 257 6.64 1.17 -1.00
C ASP A 257 5.32 0.42 -0.69
N VAL A 258 4.97 -0.52 -1.56
CA VAL A 258 3.72 -1.29 -1.45
C VAL A 258 3.64 -2.12 -0.15
N PRO A 259 4.70 -2.84 0.29
CA PRO A 259 4.66 -3.55 1.56
C PRO A 259 4.41 -2.65 2.76
N PHE A 260 5.09 -1.50 2.85
CA PHE A 260 4.83 -0.54 3.92
C PHE A 260 3.39 0.00 3.87
N ALA A 261 2.92 0.40 2.68
CA ALA A 261 1.58 0.94 2.50
C ALA A 261 0.50 -0.07 2.88
N PHE A 262 0.70 -1.34 2.58
CA PHE A 262 -0.18 -2.43 2.98
C PHE A 262 -0.26 -2.56 4.51
N GLU A 263 0.87 -2.61 5.19
CA GLU A 263 0.91 -2.71 6.66
C GLU A 263 0.36 -1.45 7.34
N PHE A 264 0.62 -0.27 6.78
CA PHE A 264 0.05 0.99 7.25
C PHE A 264 -1.49 0.98 7.17
N ALA A 265 -2.04 0.53 6.03
CA ALA A 265 -3.48 0.42 5.84
C ALA A 265 -4.10 -0.64 6.79
N ARG A 266 -3.43 -1.77 6.98
CA ARG A 266 -3.87 -2.81 7.92
C ARG A 266 -3.88 -2.31 9.36
N THR A 267 -2.85 -1.57 9.76
CA THR A 267 -2.80 -0.93 11.08
C THR A 267 -3.92 0.09 11.26
N ARG A 268 -4.30 0.84 10.20
CA ARG A 268 -5.44 1.75 10.23
C ARG A 268 -6.73 0.99 10.56
N LEU A 269 -6.97 -0.17 9.95
CA LEU A 269 -8.15 -1.00 10.27
C LEU A 269 -8.16 -1.48 11.73
N LEU A 270 -7.00 -1.81 12.30
CA LEU A 270 -6.90 -2.21 13.72
C LEU A 270 -7.32 -1.09 14.70
N MET A 271 -7.26 0.17 14.28
CA MET A 271 -7.67 1.33 15.07
C MET A 271 -9.15 1.69 14.88
N GLU A 272 -9.82 1.08 13.92
CA GLU A 272 -11.21 1.38 13.57
C GLU A 272 -12.21 0.52 14.35
N ARG A 273 -13.50 0.73 14.08
CA ARG A 273 -14.61 0.07 14.77
C ARG A 273 -14.62 -1.46 14.65
N TYR A 274 -14.05 -2.00 13.55
CA TYR A 274 -14.06 -3.42 13.22
C TYR A 274 -12.63 -3.92 13.01
N PRO A 275 -11.81 -4.04 14.08
CA PRO A 275 -10.39 -4.39 13.96
C PRO A 275 -10.15 -5.80 13.40
N GLU A 276 -11.13 -6.71 13.52
CA GLU A 276 -11.08 -8.05 12.92
C GLU A 276 -11.00 -8.04 11.39
N GLN A 277 -11.46 -6.95 10.76
CA GLN A 277 -11.38 -6.77 9.32
C GLN A 277 -9.93 -6.61 8.82
N ALA A 278 -9.00 -6.27 9.69
CA ALA A 278 -7.58 -6.13 9.35
C ALA A 278 -6.91 -7.44 8.92
N SER A 279 -7.52 -8.60 9.20
CA SER A 279 -7.05 -9.92 8.76
C SER A 279 -7.54 -10.33 7.36
N ILE A 280 -8.42 -9.54 6.74
CA ILE A 280 -9.06 -9.88 5.46
C ILE A 280 -8.20 -9.52 4.25
N PRO A 281 -7.57 -8.31 4.17
CA PRO A 281 -6.67 -8.00 3.07
C PRO A 281 -5.43 -8.89 3.09
N VAL A 282 -4.98 -9.31 1.91
CA VAL A 282 -3.77 -10.13 1.72
C VAL A 282 -2.88 -9.53 0.65
N LEU A 283 -1.57 -9.55 0.91
CA LEU A 283 -0.55 -9.10 -0.02
C LEU A 283 0.14 -10.29 -0.68
N ILE A 284 0.12 -10.30 -2.00
CA ILE A 284 0.85 -11.23 -2.84
C ILE A 284 2.09 -10.51 -3.38
N VAL A 285 3.27 -11.06 -3.14
CA VAL A 285 4.56 -10.54 -3.61
C VAL A 285 5.20 -11.55 -4.55
N ASN A 286 5.42 -11.17 -5.80
CA ASN A 286 6.01 -12.05 -6.82
C ASN A 286 5.35 -13.43 -6.88
N GLY A 287 4.02 -13.47 -6.82
CA GLY A 287 3.23 -14.70 -6.90
C GLY A 287 3.18 -15.54 -5.63
N GLN A 288 3.75 -15.06 -4.54
CA GLN A 288 3.69 -15.73 -3.24
C GLN A 288 2.90 -14.90 -2.24
N CYS A 289 2.02 -15.54 -1.49
CA CYS A 289 1.39 -14.90 -0.35
C CYS A 289 2.40 -14.80 0.79
N ASN A 290 2.85 -13.60 1.11
CA ASN A 290 3.86 -13.34 2.12
C ASN A 290 3.26 -12.92 3.47
N ASP A 291 1.95 -12.94 3.59
CA ASP A 291 1.28 -12.41 4.76
C ASP A 291 0.86 -13.53 5.71
N PRO A 292 1.50 -13.67 6.88
CA PRO A 292 0.92 -14.46 7.95
C PRO A 292 -0.37 -13.76 8.40
N VAL A 293 -1.52 -14.37 8.16
CA VAL A 293 -2.81 -13.84 8.59
C VAL A 293 -2.78 -13.64 10.10
N TYR A 294 -2.65 -12.39 10.54
CA TYR A 294 -2.78 -12.03 11.95
C TYR A 294 -4.24 -12.12 12.35
N VAL A 295 -4.58 -13.13 13.15
CA VAL A 295 -5.89 -13.21 13.81
C VAL A 295 -5.72 -12.69 15.23
N PRO A 296 -6.33 -11.55 15.61
CA PRO A 296 -6.27 -11.07 16.98
C PRO A 296 -6.81 -12.13 17.94
N GLY A 297 -5.95 -12.65 18.84
CA GLY A 297 -6.30 -13.65 19.84
C GLY A 297 -6.02 -15.11 19.47
N ASP A 298 -5.55 -15.39 18.26
CA ASP A 298 -5.10 -16.73 17.88
C ASP A 298 -3.57 -16.76 17.74
N SER A 299 -2.91 -17.67 18.45
CA SER A 299 -1.45 -17.85 18.39
C SER A 299 -1.00 -18.64 17.16
N HIS A 300 -1.91 -19.02 16.28
CA HIS A 300 -1.63 -19.78 15.07
C HIS A 300 -1.65 -18.88 13.83
N ILE A 301 -0.48 -18.75 13.19
CA ILE A 301 -0.32 -18.18 11.85
C ILE A 301 -1.04 -19.12 10.88
N GLN A 302 -2.12 -18.66 10.24
CA GLN A 302 -2.77 -19.43 9.19
C GLN A 302 -2.12 -19.07 7.84
N ASP A 303 -1.74 -20.12 7.09
CA ASP A 303 -1.28 -19.98 5.71
C ASP A 303 -2.33 -19.25 4.87
N CYS A 304 -1.88 -18.35 3.97
CA CYS A 304 -2.74 -17.65 3.01
C CYS A 304 -3.37 -18.56 1.94
N THR A 305 -3.41 -19.86 2.17
CA THR A 305 -4.11 -20.77 1.27
C THR A 305 -5.60 -20.46 1.29
N PRO A 306 -6.24 -20.27 0.12
CA PRO A 306 -7.68 -20.09 0.03
C PRO A 306 -8.36 -21.23 0.80
N ARG A 307 -9.24 -20.91 1.74
CA ARG A 307 -10.08 -21.93 2.36
C ARG A 307 -10.99 -22.49 1.26
N ILE A 308 -10.59 -23.61 0.68
CA ILE A 308 -11.51 -24.40 -0.13
C ILE A 308 -12.60 -24.86 0.85
N ALA A 309 -13.78 -24.27 0.71
CA ALA A 309 -14.95 -24.69 1.46
C ALA A 309 -15.17 -26.18 1.18
N ARG A 310 -15.11 -26.99 2.25
CA ARG A 310 -15.51 -28.40 2.20
C ARG A 310 -17.03 -28.50 2.26
#